data_848011d201e0f802b7e75617171d1335
#
_entry.id   848011d201e0f802b7e75617171d1335
#
_cell.length_a   1.000
_cell.length_b   1.000
_cell.length_c   1.000
_cell.angle_alpha   90.00
_cell.angle_beta   90.00
_cell.angle_gamma   90.00
#
_symmetry.space_group_name_H-M   'P 1'
#
loop_
_entity.id
_entity.type
_entity.pdbx_description
1 polymer ?
#
loop_
_entity_poly.entity_id
_entity_poly.type
_entity_poly.pdbx_seq_one_letter_code
_entity_poly.pdbx_strand_id
1 'polypeptide(L)'
;MSDQPSPERARRARPARAAAPLLGALAALLLLGAPAPAAEIHSYAIVQDDGSLRVQGKTIRLYGVYMPDSAYGCRSDFRPPLCGDRAVRALKTIIRGFVRCLPQARLADRSISAVCYVDASSHTQPPIDLGARLITEGLALAGPDAPFEYRALERLAEANGRGLWGFQVDRVIR
;
A
#
# COMPACT_ATOMS: atom_id res chain seq x y z
N MET A 1 81.16 51.42 -37.59
CA MET A 1 80.56 51.42 -36.28
C MET A 1 79.26 50.68 -36.44
N SER A 2 79.35 49.45 -36.15
CA SER A 2 78.29 48.49 -36.45
C SER A 2 77.89 47.79 -35.13
N ASP A 3 76.69 47.97 -34.79
CA ASP A 3 76.16 47.30 -33.60
C ASP A 3 75.11 46.31 -34.06
N GLN A 4 75.37 45.03 -33.82
CA GLN A 4 74.43 43.94 -34.09
C GLN A 4 73.85 43.49 -32.75
N PRO A 5 72.53 43.43 -32.62
CA PRO A 5 71.96 42.75 -31.47
C PRO A 5 71.74 41.28 -31.75
N SER A 6 72.06 40.46 -30.72
CA SER A 6 71.94 39.01 -30.65
C SER A 6 70.53 38.50 -30.69
N PRO A 7 70.29 37.27 -31.17
CA PRO A 7 68.96 36.67 -31.25
C PRO A 7 68.51 36.14 -29.90
N GLU A 8 67.34 36.61 -29.50
CA GLU A 8 66.62 36.19 -28.28
C GLU A 8 66.01 34.79 -28.46
N ARG A 9 66.31 33.91 -27.53
CA ARG A 9 65.84 32.52 -27.50
C ARG A 9 64.35 32.45 -27.33
N ALA A 10 63.65 31.99 -28.34
CA ALA A 10 62.25 31.58 -28.27
C ALA A 10 62.08 30.41 -27.26
N ARG A 11 61.54 30.70 -26.10
CA ARG A 11 61.09 29.69 -25.15
C ARG A 11 59.84 29.01 -25.70
N ARG A 12 59.97 27.74 -26.13
CA ARG A 12 58.89 26.88 -26.49
C ARG A 12 57.99 26.66 -25.24
N ALA A 13 56.78 27.21 -25.24
CA ALA A 13 55.75 26.89 -24.31
C ALA A 13 55.27 25.44 -24.53
N ARG A 14 55.35 24.60 -23.50
CA ARG A 14 54.79 23.26 -23.49
C ARG A 14 53.27 23.41 -23.35
N PRO A 15 52.45 22.68 -24.14
CA PRO A 15 51.03 22.67 -23.93
C PRO A 15 50.72 21.97 -22.62
N ALA A 16 49.99 22.67 -21.74
CA ALA A 16 49.38 22.11 -20.53
C ALA A 16 48.34 21.03 -20.96
N ARG A 17 48.57 19.82 -20.54
CA ARG A 17 47.58 18.73 -20.67
C ARG A 17 46.40 19.09 -19.74
N ALA A 18 45.29 19.46 -20.37
CA ALA A 18 44.01 19.60 -19.69
C ALA A 18 43.61 18.23 -19.15
N ALA A 19 43.67 18.02 -17.84
CA ALA A 19 43.07 16.91 -17.17
C ALA A 19 41.53 17.10 -17.21
N ALA A 20 40.85 16.30 -18.01
CA ALA A 20 39.41 16.30 -18.11
C ALA A 20 38.79 15.91 -16.76
N PRO A 21 37.69 16.57 -16.33
CA PRO A 21 37.01 16.24 -15.09
C PRO A 21 36.12 15.00 -15.27
N LEU A 22 36.67 13.81 -15.03
CA LEU A 22 35.91 12.55 -14.98
C LEU A 22 35.01 12.42 -13.73
N LEU A 23 35.08 13.36 -12.81
CA LEU A 23 34.29 13.38 -11.58
C LEU A 23 32.85 13.91 -11.73
N GLY A 24 32.53 14.59 -12.84
CA GLY A 24 31.18 15.12 -13.06
C GLY A 24 30.14 14.12 -13.54
N ALA A 25 30.55 13.02 -14.16
CA ALA A 25 29.63 12.03 -14.76
C ALA A 25 29.03 11.07 -13.73
N LEU A 26 29.71 10.83 -12.59
CA LEU A 26 29.22 9.90 -11.56
C LEU A 26 28.11 10.50 -10.67
N ALA A 27 28.13 11.82 -10.50
CA ALA A 27 27.11 12.53 -9.69
C ALA A 27 25.74 12.62 -10.39
N ALA A 28 25.70 12.63 -11.72
CA ALA A 28 24.46 12.71 -12.50
C ALA A 28 23.66 11.38 -12.52
N LEU A 29 24.33 10.25 -12.30
CA LEU A 29 23.70 8.91 -12.33
C LEU A 29 22.92 8.56 -11.05
N LEU A 30 23.17 9.28 -9.94
CA LEU A 30 22.50 9.04 -8.64
C LEU A 30 21.12 9.74 -8.50
N LEU A 31 20.75 10.60 -9.45
CA LEU A 31 19.49 11.34 -9.41
C LEU A 31 18.32 10.66 -10.15
N LEU A 32 18.55 9.50 -10.78
CA LEU A 32 17.58 8.84 -11.67
C LEU A 32 16.74 7.74 -11.02
N GLY A 33 16.71 7.60 -9.72
CA GLY A 33 16.15 6.40 -9.08
C GLY A 33 15.17 6.58 -7.93
N ALA A 34 14.60 7.75 -7.67
CA ALA A 34 13.51 7.84 -6.71
C ALA A 34 12.22 7.30 -7.36
N PRO A 35 11.64 6.17 -6.88
CA PRO A 35 10.35 5.72 -7.37
C PRO A 35 9.34 6.83 -7.08
N ALA A 36 8.66 7.32 -8.13
CA ALA A 36 7.58 8.28 -7.94
C ALA A 36 6.54 7.64 -7.00
N PRO A 37 6.07 8.38 -5.97
CA PRO A 37 5.03 7.86 -5.10
C PRO A 37 3.83 7.48 -5.96
N ALA A 38 3.30 6.27 -5.76
CA ALA A 38 2.14 5.81 -6.49
C ALA A 38 1.00 6.81 -6.26
N ALA A 39 0.42 7.33 -7.34
CA ALA A 39 -0.62 8.34 -7.27
C ALA A 39 -1.81 7.82 -6.46
N GLU A 40 -2.26 8.62 -5.51
CA GLU A 40 -3.45 8.37 -4.70
C GLU A 40 -4.68 8.25 -5.61
N ILE A 41 -5.56 7.29 -5.31
CA ILE A 41 -6.83 7.09 -6.01
C ILE A 41 -7.96 7.60 -5.12
N HIS A 42 -8.60 8.70 -5.52
CA HIS A 42 -9.70 9.29 -4.78
C HIS A 42 -10.94 9.36 -5.66
N SER A 43 -11.97 8.57 -5.36
CA SER A 43 -13.23 8.52 -6.12
C SER A 43 -14.31 7.72 -5.40
N TYR A 44 -15.50 7.68 -5.99
CA TYR A 44 -16.54 6.75 -5.57
C TYR A 44 -16.09 5.30 -5.72
N ALA A 45 -16.47 4.48 -4.73
CA ALA A 45 -16.20 3.06 -4.74
C ALA A 45 -17.50 2.25 -4.79
N ILE A 46 -17.46 1.17 -5.57
CA ILE A 46 -18.50 0.14 -5.59
C ILE A 46 -17.89 -1.11 -4.96
N VAL A 47 -18.51 -1.60 -3.90
CA VAL A 47 -18.10 -2.85 -3.23
C VAL A 47 -18.59 -4.04 -4.05
N GLN A 48 -17.66 -4.89 -4.46
CA GLN A 48 -17.94 -6.13 -5.19
C GLN A 48 -18.24 -7.29 -4.22
N ASP A 49 -18.80 -8.38 -4.72
CA ASP A 49 -19.21 -9.50 -3.87
C ASP A 49 -18.03 -10.32 -3.34
N ASP A 50 -16.84 -10.18 -3.92
CA ASP A 50 -15.59 -10.72 -3.42
C ASP A 50 -14.89 -9.80 -2.39
N GLY A 51 -15.53 -8.70 -2.00
CA GLY A 51 -14.99 -7.71 -1.08
C GLY A 51 -13.97 -6.76 -1.70
N SER A 52 -13.66 -6.88 -2.98
CA SER A 52 -12.85 -5.88 -3.69
C SER A 52 -13.67 -4.60 -3.94
N LEU A 53 -12.97 -3.51 -4.18
CA LEU A 53 -13.57 -2.22 -4.50
C LEU A 53 -13.34 -1.90 -5.98
N ARG A 54 -14.39 -1.46 -6.66
CA ARG A 54 -14.25 -0.88 -7.99
C ARG A 54 -14.22 0.64 -7.89
N VAL A 55 -13.07 1.21 -8.23
CA VAL A 55 -12.80 2.65 -8.11
C VAL A 55 -12.20 3.15 -9.42
N GLN A 56 -12.83 4.13 -10.09
CA GLN A 56 -12.40 4.63 -11.41
C GLN A 56 -12.15 3.51 -12.44
N GLY A 57 -13.00 2.48 -12.46
CA GLY A 57 -12.85 1.35 -13.37
C GLY A 57 -11.75 0.34 -13.00
N LYS A 58 -10.97 0.60 -11.95
CA LYS A 58 -9.91 -0.28 -11.44
C LYS A 58 -10.45 -1.16 -10.32
N THR A 59 -10.00 -2.41 -10.27
CA THR A 59 -10.27 -3.31 -9.13
C THR A 59 -9.20 -3.09 -8.07
N ILE A 60 -9.63 -2.78 -6.85
CA ILE A 60 -8.76 -2.53 -5.70
C ILE A 60 -9.05 -3.58 -4.64
N ARG A 61 -8.01 -4.26 -4.18
CA ARG A 61 -8.04 -5.18 -3.03
C ARG A 61 -7.44 -4.48 -1.83
N LEU A 62 -8.04 -4.62 -0.66
CA LEU A 62 -7.50 -4.03 0.56
C LEU A 62 -6.16 -4.68 0.91
N TYR A 63 -5.12 -3.85 1.01
CA TYR A 63 -3.77 -4.29 1.33
C TYR A 63 -3.69 -4.94 2.71
N GLY A 64 -3.01 -6.08 2.78
CA GLY A 64 -2.80 -6.79 4.05
C GLY A 64 -4.06 -7.37 4.69
N VAL A 65 -5.17 -7.44 3.95
CA VAL A 65 -6.46 -7.96 4.42
C VAL A 65 -6.80 -9.25 3.69
N TYR A 66 -7.11 -10.29 4.45
CA TYR A 66 -7.67 -11.53 3.95
C TYR A 66 -9.15 -11.63 4.36
N MET A 67 -10.02 -11.64 3.38
CA MET A 67 -11.44 -11.89 3.58
C MET A 67 -11.71 -13.37 3.29
N PRO A 68 -12.22 -14.13 4.29
CA PRO A 68 -12.61 -15.53 4.05
C PRO A 68 -13.67 -15.61 2.97
N ASP A 69 -13.50 -16.55 2.06
CA ASP A 69 -14.48 -16.80 0.99
C ASP A 69 -15.84 -17.13 1.59
N SER A 70 -16.91 -16.55 1.02
CA SER A 70 -18.29 -16.83 1.42
C SER A 70 -18.67 -18.31 1.24
N ALA A 71 -18.00 -19.02 0.33
CA ALA A 71 -18.21 -20.43 0.06
C ALA A 71 -17.52 -21.38 1.04
N TYR A 72 -16.45 -20.96 1.69
CA TYR A 72 -15.68 -21.80 2.63
C TYR A 72 -15.91 -21.35 4.07
N GLY A 73 -17.09 -21.64 4.51
CA GLY A 73 -17.62 -21.70 5.82
C GLY A 73 -16.78 -21.18 6.98
N CYS A 74 -17.24 -20.14 7.62
CA CYS A 74 -17.26 -20.16 9.06
C CYS A 74 -17.99 -21.45 9.45
N ARG A 75 -17.28 -22.49 9.82
CA ARG A 75 -17.85 -23.71 10.35
C ARG A 75 -18.54 -23.40 11.68
N SER A 76 -19.83 -23.12 11.63
CA SER A 76 -20.70 -23.36 12.75
C SER A 76 -21.70 -24.37 12.29
N ASP A 77 -21.82 -25.49 12.97
CA ASP A 77 -22.78 -26.56 12.68
C ASP A 77 -24.26 -26.10 12.76
N PHE A 78 -24.48 -24.87 13.20
CA PHE A 78 -25.78 -24.24 13.42
C PHE A 78 -26.07 -23.04 12.51
N ARG A 79 -26.00 -23.15 11.21
CA ARG A 79 -26.17 -22.14 10.17
C ARG A 79 -24.84 -21.48 9.83
N PRO A 80 -24.33 -21.66 8.58
CA PRO A 80 -23.12 -21.00 8.18
C PRO A 80 -23.36 -19.48 8.18
N PRO A 81 -22.77 -18.73 9.08
CA PRO A 81 -22.70 -17.31 8.85
C PRO A 81 -21.82 -17.15 7.61
N LEU A 82 -22.37 -16.56 6.57
CA LEU A 82 -21.67 -16.18 5.36
C LEU A 82 -20.61 -15.13 5.73
N CYS A 83 -19.40 -15.56 6.09
CA CYS A 83 -18.40 -14.69 6.69
C CYS A 83 -17.93 -13.62 5.72
N GLY A 84 -17.67 -13.99 4.48
CA GLY A 84 -17.36 -13.05 3.42
C GLY A 84 -18.49 -12.05 3.20
N ASP A 85 -19.73 -12.50 3.19
CA ASP A 85 -20.90 -11.62 3.06
C ASP A 85 -21.03 -10.61 4.21
N ARG A 86 -20.57 -10.96 5.42
CA ARG A 86 -20.58 -10.00 6.55
C ARG A 86 -19.57 -8.90 6.32
N ALA A 87 -18.36 -9.24 5.86
CA ALA A 87 -17.34 -8.26 5.50
C ALA A 87 -17.82 -7.36 4.35
N VAL A 88 -18.39 -7.93 3.28
CA VAL A 88 -18.94 -7.19 2.15
C VAL A 88 -20.07 -6.25 2.59
N ARG A 89 -21.00 -6.73 3.43
CA ARG A 89 -22.07 -5.88 3.97
C ARG A 89 -21.54 -4.75 4.86
N ALA A 90 -20.52 -5.04 5.68
CA ALA A 90 -19.87 -4.00 6.48
C ALA A 90 -19.25 -2.93 5.58
N LEU A 91 -18.50 -3.34 4.53
CA LEU A 91 -17.94 -2.41 3.55
C LEU A 91 -19.04 -1.56 2.88
N LYS A 92 -20.12 -2.20 2.42
CA LYS A 92 -21.27 -1.49 1.81
C LYS A 92 -21.94 -0.49 2.78
N THR A 93 -21.85 -0.74 4.07
CA THR A 93 -22.39 0.16 5.11
C THR A 93 -21.45 1.31 5.43
N ILE A 94 -20.14 1.04 5.49
CA ILE A 94 -19.10 2.02 5.83
C ILE A 94 -18.87 2.97 4.66
N ILE A 95 -18.78 2.43 3.43
CA ILE A 95 -18.51 3.19 2.21
C ILE A 95 -19.83 3.81 1.72
N ARG A 96 -20.02 5.07 2.04
CA ARG A 96 -21.20 5.87 1.60
C ARG A 96 -20.84 6.96 0.61
N GLY A 97 -19.75 6.81 -0.13
CA GLY A 97 -19.31 7.85 -1.05
C GLY A 97 -17.90 7.63 -1.56
N PHE A 98 -17.09 8.66 -1.39
CA PHE A 98 -15.72 8.65 -1.85
C PHE A 98 -14.84 7.80 -0.93
N VAL A 99 -13.90 7.08 -1.55
CA VAL A 99 -12.77 6.44 -0.86
C VAL A 99 -11.48 7.06 -1.33
N ARG A 100 -10.51 7.09 -0.46
CA ARG A 100 -9.14 7.48 -0.71
C ARG A 100 -8.26 6.26 -0.54
N CYS A 101 -7.67 5.77 -1.63
CA CYS A 101 -6.84 4.58 -1.64
C CYS A 101 -5.39 4.92 -1.97
N LEU A 102 -4.46 4.43 -1.16
CA LEU A 102 -3.02 4.55 -1.32
C LEU A 102 -2.48 3.22 -1.88
N PRO A 103 -2.15 3.14 -3.17
CA PRO A 103 -1.64 1.92 -3.79
C PRO A 103 -0.34 1.46 -3.14
N GLN A 104 -0.25 0.17 -2.84
CA GLN A 104 0.93 -0.49 -2.30
C GLN A 104 1.61 -1.38 -3.34
N ALA A 105 0.81 -2.13 -4.09
CA ALA A 105 1.31 -3.06 -5.10
C ALA A 105 0.31 -3.25 -6.25
N ARG A 106 0.81 -3.70 -7.39
CA ARG A 106 -0.01 -4.22 -8.49
C ARG A 106 0.06 -5.73 -8.46
N LEU A 107 -1.10 -6.39 -8.44
CA LEU A 107 -1.21 -7.84 -8.37
C LEU A 107 -1.16 -8.48 -9.77
N ALA A 108 -0.94 -9.80 -9.82
CA ALA A 108 -0.83 -10.55 -11.08
C ALA A 108 -2.11 -10.52 -11.94
N ASP A 109 -3.29 -10.43 -11.31
CA ASP A 109 -4.59 -10.27 -11.95
C ASP A 109 -4.88 -8.83 -12.42
N ARG A 110 -3.87 -7.96 -12.40
CA ARG A 110 -3.93 -6.53 -12.72
C ARG A 110 -4.74 -5.68 -11.73
N SER A 111 -5.27 -6.26 -10.67
CA SER A 111 -5.86 -5.48 -9.59
C SER A 111 -4.77 -4.73 -8.81
N ILE A 112 -5.19 -3.73 -8.02
CA ILE A 112 -4.31 -2.90 -7.22
C ILE A 112 -4.54 -3.27 -5.75
N SER A 113 -3.47 -3.64 -5.05
CA SER A 113 -3.49 -3.76 -3.60
C SER A 113 -3.26 -2.38 -2.99
N ALA A 114 -4.17 -1.89 -2.14
CA ALA A 114 -4.11 -0.55 -1.59
C ALA A 114 -4.67 -0.47 -0.16
N VAL A 115 -4.13 0.44 0.64
CA VAL A 115 -4.77 0.87 1.89
C VAL A 115 -5.82 1.91 1.56
N CYS A 116 -7.07 1.67 1.94
CA CYS A 116 -8.19 2.53 1.59
C CYS A 116 -8.86 3.12 2.83
N TYR A 117 -9.19 4.38 2.74
CA TYR A 117 -9.80 5.17 3.79
C TYR A 117 -11.13 5.76 3.32
N VAL A 118 -12.06 5.92 4.25
CA VAL A 118 -13.23 6.77 4.10
C VAL A 118 -13.18 7.90 5.12
N ASP A 119 -13.69 9.06 4.74
CA ASP A 119 -13.78 10.17 5.68
C ASP A 119 -14.80 9.83 6.79
N ALA A 120 -14.42 10.17 8.01
CA ALA A 120 -15.34 10.05 9.13
C ALA A 120 -16.53 11.03 8.96
N SER A 121 -17.68 10.67 9.53
CA SER A 121 -18.91 11.48 9.43
C SER A 121 -18.77 12.88 10.04
N SER A 122 -17.69 13.17 10.75
CA SER A 122 -17.38 14.48 11.30
C SER A 122 -15.96 14.89 10.95
N HIS A 123 -15.76 16.18 10.65
CA HIS A 123 -14.44 16.75 10.33
C HIS A 123 -13.42 16.68 11.49
N THR A 124 -13.86 16.32 12.69
CA THR A 124 -13.01 16.20 13.88
C THR A 124 -12.48 14.79 14.11
N GLN A 125 -12.97 13.80 13.37
CA GLN A 125 -12.52 12.42 13.50
C GLN A 125 -11.54 12.06 12.37
N PRO A 126 -10.53 11.22 12.66
CA PRO A 126 -9.60 10.76 11.63
C PRO A 126 -10.34 9.89 10.60
N PRO A 127 -9.83 9.82 9.36
CA PRO A 127 -10.33 8.91 8.34
C PRO A 127 -10.32 7.46 8.84
N ILE A 128 -11.34 6.71 8.46
CA ILE A 128 -11.48 5.30 8.83
C ILE A 128 -10.69 4.45 7.83
N ASP A 129 -9.69 3.74 8.31
CA ASP A 129 -9.02 2.69 7.55
C ASP A 129 -9.95 1.48 7.41
N LEU A 130 -10.33 1.14 6.18
CA LEU A 130 -11.27 0.06 5.90
C LEU A 130 -10.73 -1.31 6.31
N GLY A 131 -9.45 -1.58 6.09
CA GLY A 131 -8.80 -2.83 6.48
C GLY A 131 -8.73 -2.98 7.99
N ALA A 132 -8.22 -1.96 8.67
CA ALA A 132 -8.16 -1.93 10.12
C ALA A 132 -9.55 -2.11 10.76
N ARG A 133 -10.57 -1.49 10.19
CA ARG A 133 -11.95 -1.59 10.67
C ARG A 133 -12.51 -3.00 10.57
N LEU A 134 -12.36 -3.65 9.41
CA LEU A 134 -12.81 -5.04 9.21
C LEU A 134 -12.11 -6.01 10.16
N ILE A 135 -10.80 -5.88 10.33
CA ILE A 135 -10.01 -6.74 11.22
C ILE A 135 -10.40 -6.51 12.68
N THR A 136 -10.57 -5.26 13.11
CA THR A 136 -11.00 -4.92 14.49
C THR A 136 -12.36 -5.50 14.83
N GLU A 137 -13.27 -5.58 13.86
CA GLU A 137 -14.60 -6.19 14.01
C GLU A 137 -14.57 -7.73 13.83
N GLY A 138 -13.42 -8.32 13.52
CA GLY A 138 -13.26 -9.73 13.25
C GLY A 138 -13.99 -10.20 11.99
N LEU A 139 -14.20 -9.31 11.02
CA LEU A 139 -14.85 -9.62 9.74
C LEU A 139 -13.85 -10.01 8.65
N ALA A 140 -12.58 -9.74 8.88
CA ALA A 140 -11.46 -10.13 8.04
C ALA A 140 -10.25 -10.50 8.91
N LEU A 141 -9.28 -11.14 8.31
CA LEU A 141 -8.02 -11.55 8.95
C LEU A 141 -6.86 -10.70 8.42
N ALA A 142 -5.80 -10.61 9.20
CA ALA A 142 -4.54 -10.03 8.73
C ALA A 142 -3.88 -11.00 7.74
N GLY A 143 -3.68 -10.56 6.51
CA GLY A 143 -2.99 -11.34 5.48
C GLY A 143 -1.48 -11.50 5.76
N PRO A 144 -0.77 -12.29 4.95
CA PRO A 144 0.67 -12.52 5.13
C PRO A 144 1.48 -11.22 5.05
N ASP A 145 1.09 -10.30 4.17
CA ASP A 145 1.75 -9.00 3.96
C ASP A 145 1.17 -7.88 4.83
N ALA A 146 0.36 -8.24 5.84
CA ALA A 146 -0.30 -7.26 6.69
C ALA A 146 0.72 -6.43 7.50
N PRO A 147 0.49 -5.12 7.66
CA PRO A 147 1.22 -4.29 8.60
C PRO A 147 1.15 -4.84 10.03
N PHE A 148 2.14 -4.48 10.85
CA PHE A 148 2.16 -4.91 12.25
C PHE A 148 0.88 -4.50 13.01
N GLU A 149 0.36 -3.33 12.72
CA GLU A 149 -0.86 -2.78 13.30
C GLU A 149 -2.06 -3.69 13.05
N TYR A 150 -2.23 -4.22 11.83
CA TYR A 150 -3.32 -5.13 11.49
C TYR A 150 -3.25 -6.44 12.27
N ARG A 151 -2.03 -6.97 12.44
CA ARG A 151 -1.80 -8.17 13.25
C ARG A 151 -2.10 -7.93 14.73
N ALA A 152 -1.84 -6.73 15.24
CA ALA A 152 -2.19 -6.36 16.61
C ALA A 152 -3.71 -6.24 16.79
N LEU A 153 -4.41 -5.63 15.83
CA LEU A 153 -5.87 -5.52 15.81
C LEU A 153 -6.56 -6.89 15.73
N GLU A 154 -6.02 -7.81 14.91
CA GLU A 154 -6.50 -9.20 14.83
C GLU A 154 -6.42 -9.91 16.18
N ARG A 155 -5.27 -9.84 16.86
CA ARG A 155 -5.11 -10.42 18.21
C ARG A 155 -6.10 -9.84 19.22
N LEU A 156 -6.39 -8.54 19.13
CA LEU A 156 -7.41 -7.90 19.98
C LEU A 156 -8.82 -8.38 19.63
N ALA A 157 -9.13 -8.56 18.35
CA ALA A 157 -10.41 -9.10 17.89
C ALA A 157 -10.60 -10.55 18.37
N GLU A 158 -9.55 -11.37 18.27
CA GLU A 158 -9.50 -12.74 18.75
C GLU A 158 -9.70 -12.81 20.27
N ALA A 159 -8.93 -12.05 21.05
CA ALA A 159 -9.02 -12.02 22.51
C ALA A 159 -10.41 -11.58 23.01
N ASN A 160 -11.11 -10.74 22.23
CA ASN A 160 -12.47 -10.27 22.54
C ASN A 160 -13.58 -11.11 21.91
N GLY A 161 -13.27 -12.20 21.20
CA GLY A 161 -14.24 -13.05 20.52
C GLY A 161 -15.08 -12.31 19.47
N ARG A 162 -14.51 -11.37 18.73
CA ARG A 162 -15.24 -10.56 17.75
C ARG A 162 -15.41 -11.29 16.43
N GLY A 163 -16.56 -11.16 15.80
CA GLY A 163 -16.83 -11.67 14.46
C GLY A 163 -16.46 -13.13 14.27
N LEU A 164 -15.48 -13.45 13.45
CA LEU A 164 -14.96 -14.80 13.17
C LEU A 164 -14.47 -15.52 14.44
N TRP A 165 -14.00 -14.77 15.43
CA TRP A 165 -13.43 -15.29 16.67
C TRP A 165 -14.48 -15.56 17.75
N GLY A 166 -15.70 -15.07 17.56
CA GLY A 166 -16.83 -15.26 18.50
C GLY A 166 -17.49 -16.63 18.41
N PHE A 167 -17.17 -17.43 17.39
CA PHE A 167 -17.76 -18.75 17.19
C PHE A 167 -16.87 -19.85 17.78
N GLN A 168 -16.73 -19.87 19.10
CA GLN A 168 -16.09 -21.00 19.80
C GLN A 168 -17.12 -22.11 20.02
N VAL A 169 -17.29 -23.00 19.05
CA VAL A 169 -18.13 -24.20 19.21
C VAL A 169 -17.34 -25.38 19.81
N ASP A 170 -16.02 -25.36 19.82
CA ASP A 170 -15.19 -26.54 20.10
C ASP A 170 -14.72 -26.68 21.57
N ARG A 171 -15.26 -25.93 22.51
CA ARG A 171 -14.90 -26.07 23.95
C ARG A 171 -15.87 -26.89 24.80
N VAL A 172 -16.88 -27.48 24.22
CA VAL A 172 -17.92 -28.20 25.00
C VAL A 172 -17.85 -29.72 24.86
N ILE A 173 -16.82 -30.28 24.24
CA ILE A 173 -16.60 -31.72 24.26
C ILE A 173 -15.33 -32.05 25.01
N ARG A 174 -15.42 -32.07 26.34
CA ARG A 174 -14.64 -32.92 27.24
C ARG A 174 -15.54 -33.51 28.29
#